data_2eca885e3ad81ce2bb2e289a6ff88497
#
_entry.id   2eca885e3ad81ce2bb2e289a6ff88497
#
_cell.length_a   1.000
_cell.length_b   1.000
_cell.length_c   1.000
_cell.angle_alpha   90.00
_cell.angle_beta   90.00
_cell.angle_gamma   90.00
#
_symmetry.space_group_name_H-M   'P 1'
#
loop_
_entity.id
_entity.type
_entity.pdbx_description
1 polymer ?
#
loop_
_entity_poly.entity_id
_entity_poly.type
_entity_poly.pdbx_seq_one_letter_code
_entity_poly.pdbx_strand_id
1 'polypeptide(L)'
;MEGDSLVKKILHMDLDAFFASVEQLDRPELRGKPVIVGGREKRGVVSTCSYEARAYGVRSAMPMAMARKKCPQGIFLPVRYERYREKSAEVRRIYAAYSDRYETVGLDEVYLDVSHYDNAVPIAREIKRRIQAETGLTCSVGLSYNKSLAKIASDLKKPDAFVIIRPEQALEILKDLPVGALHGIGKKSQERLAKKEIFTISDFWRLSLEEVVRMFGKFGHALYYRARGQDDREIVMDRAPKSHSRETTLPENLFEREAVAEVARELLAEVQREIADEKVTPQTLTLKIKYADFTLRSKQRTTEPGTDWEKVLEELLDAFDYTAGVRLVGVGFSNFLESMVGDYEQLTLPLEEG
;
A
#
# COMPACT_ATOMS: atom_id res chain seq x y z
N MET A 1 16.07 25.16 31.62
CA MET A 1 15.72 25.46 30.21
C MET A 1 15.19 24.16 29.67
N GLU A 2 13.88 23.95 29.84
CA GLU A 2 13.17 22.84 29.23
C GLU A 2 13.13 23.13 27.74
N GLY A 3 13.74 22.24 26.95
CA GLY A 3 13.72 22.33 25.50
C GLY A 3 12.29 22.28 25.00
N ASP A 4 11.87 23.32 24.34
CA ASP A 4 10.63 23.42 23.57
C ASP A 4 10.62 22.24 22.58
N SER A 5 9.99 21.13 22.96
CA SER A 5 9.88 19.98 22.09
C SER A 5 9.00 20.42 20.93
N LEU A 6 9.60 20.69 19.79
CA LEU A 6 8.93 21.03 18.54
C LEU A 6 7.77 20.06 18.34
N VAL A 7 6.55 20.54 18.50
CA VAL A 7 5.33 19.75 18.27
C VAL A 7 5.39 19.25 16.83
N LYS A 8 5.46 17.93 16.63
CA LYS A 8 5.49 17.31 15.30
C LYS A 8 4.30 17.81 14.47
N LYS A 9 4.55 18.12 13.21
CA LYS A 9 3.53 18.51 12.22
C LYS A 9 3.66 17.61 11.02
N ILE A 10 2.75 16.64 10.95
CA ILE A 10 2.73 15.63 9.91
C ILE A 10 1.56 15.88 8.97
N LEU A 11 1.86 16.01 7.68
CA LEU A 11 0.86 15.97 6.62
C LEU A 11 0.69 14.55 6.13
N HIS A 12 -0.56 14.15 5.90
CA HIS A 12 -0.89 13.02 5.04
C HIS A 12 -1.65 13.55 3.83
N MET A 13 -1.18 13.23 2.64
CA MET A 13 -1.84 13.58 1.39
C MET A 13 -2.18 12.31 0.61
N ASP A 14 -3.36 12.30 0.01
CA ASP A 14 -3.92 11.17 -0.73
C ASP A 14 -4.63 11.70 -1.98
N LEU A 15 -4.21 11.26 -3.16
CA LEU A 15 -4.78 11.67 -4.43
C LEU A 15 -6.18 11.08 -4.60
N ASP A 16 -7.17 11.94 -4.82
CA ASP A 16 -8.57 11.55 -4.87
C ASP A 16 -8.89 10.65 -6.07
N ALA A 17 -9.34 9.42 -5.82
CA ALA A 17 -9.68 8.43 -6.84
C ALA A 17 -8.61 8.31 -7.95
N PHE A 18 -7.33 8.26 -7.57
CA PHE A 18 -6.15 8.56 -8.37
C PHE A 18 -6.21 8.01 -9.80
N PHE A 19 -6.28 6.68 -10.01
CA PHE A 19 -6.28 6.13 -11.36
C PHE A 19 -7.47 6.62 -12.20
N ALA A 20 -8.66 6.68 -11.60
CA ALA A 20 -9.84 7.18 -12.31
C ALA A 20 -9.73 8.67 -12.64
N SER A 21 -9.14 9.46 -11.75
CA SER A 21 -8.88 10.89 -11.98
C SER A 21 -7.88 11.11 -13.12
N VAL A 22 -6.82 10.28 -13.21
CA VAL A 22 -5.87 10.32 -14.34
C VAL A 22 -6.58 9.97 -15.66
N GLU A 23 -7.47 8.96 -15.64
CA GLU A 23 -8.26 8.64 -16.85
C GLU A 23 -9.18 9.78 -17.29
N GLN A 24 -9.81 10.47 -16.33
CA GLN A 24 -10.66 11.64 -16.60
C GLN A 24 -9.84 12.88 -17.02
N LEU A 25 -8.57 12.96 -16.59
CA LEU A 25 -7.66 14.02 -16.99
C LEU A 25 -7.20 13.84 -18.44
N ASP A 26 -6.77 12.62 -18.81
CA ASP A 26 -6.30 12.29 -20.15
C ASP A 26 -7.44 12.26 -21.18
N ARG A 27 -8.67 12.02 -20.75
CA ARG A 27 -9.89 11.93 -21.57
C ARG A 27 -10.99 12.78 -20.96
N PRO A 28 -11.04 14.08 -21.32
CA PRO A 28 -12.01 15.05 -20.74
C PRO A 28 -13.47 14.64 -20.90
N GLU A 29 -13.80 13.85 -21.91
CA GLU A 29 -15.14 13.31 -22.12
C GLU A 29 -15.60 12.33 -21.05
N LEU A 30 -14.68 11.86 -20.19
CA LEU A 30 -14.97 10.98 -19.05
C LEU A 30 -15.32 11.75 -17.76
N ARG A 31 -15.12 13.06 -17.73
CA ARG A 31 -15.43 13.89 -16.57
C ARG A 31 -16.92 13.84 -16.23
N GLY A 32 -17.20 13.69 -14.94
CA GLY A 32 -18.58 13.56 -14.43
C GLY A 32 -19.23 12.21 -14.74
N LYS A 33 -18.51 11.25 -15.34
CA LYS A 33 -19.01 9.91 -15.64
C LYS A 33 -18.47 8.89 -14.65
N PRO A 34 -19.20 7.80 -14.39
CA PRO A 34 -18.74 6.71 -13.53
C PRO A 34 -17.64 5.91 -14.24
N VAL A 35 -16.38 6.21 -13.90
CA VAL A 35 -15.18 5.55 -14.42
C VAL A 35 -14.72 4.49 -13.42
N ILE A 36 -14.44 3.27 -13.90
CA ILE A 36 -14.03 2.13 -13.10
C ILE A 36 -12.77 1.55 -13.75
N VAL A 37 -11.65 1.61 -13.04
CA VAL A 37 -10.35 1.12 -13.52
C VAL A 37 -10.03 -0.21 -12.86
N GLY A 38 -9.61 -1.20 -13.65
CA GLY A 38 -9.22 -2.50 -13.08
C GLY A 38 -9.03 -3.59 -14.12
N GLY A 39 -8.99 -4.84 -13.68
CA GLY A 39 -8.77 -5.99 -14.54
C GLY A 39 -9.91 -6.19 -15.54
N ARG A 40 -9.56 -6.49 -16.81
CA ARG A 40 -10.53 -6.73 -17.89
C ARG A 40 -11.21 -8.09 -17.82
N GLU A 41 -10.50 -9.07 -17.27
CA GLU A 41 -10.93 -10.46 -17.24
C GLU A 41 -12.15 -10.69 -16.32
N LYS A 42 -12.87 -11.81 -16.56
CA LYS A 42 -14.02 -12.23 -15.72
C LYS A 42 -13.71 -12.24 -14.23
N ARG A 43 -12.45 -12.53 -13.87
CA ARG A 43 -11.94 -12.62 -12.49
C ARG A 43 -11.24 -11.36 -12.02
N GLY A 44 -11.22 -10.31 -12.84
CA GLY A 44 -10.62 -9.03 -12.50
C GLY A 44 -11.31 -8.35 -11.31
N VAL A 45 -10.57 -7.49 -10.63
CA VAL A 45 -11.08 -6.65 -9.54
C VAL A 45 -10.94 -5.17 -9.89
N VAL A 46 -11.76 -4.35 -9.27
CA VAL A 46 -11.66 -2.90 -9.32
C VAL A 46 -10.39 -2.46 -8.58
N SER A 47 -9.48 -1.81 -9.28
CA SER A 47 -8.30 -1.16 -8.66
C SER A 47 -8.74 0.15 -8.00
N THR A 48 -9.42 1.01 -8.75
CA THR A 48 -10.05 2.22 -8.21
C THR A 48 -11.27 2.63 -9.07
N CYS A 49 -12.06 3.56 -8.55
CA CYS A 49 -13.21 4.09 -9.29
C CYS A 49 -13.46 5.54 -8.92
N SER A 50 -14.03 6.29 -9.87
CA SER A 50 -14.40 7.70 -9.69
C SER A 50 -15.50 7.87 -8.63
N TYR A 51 -15.66 9.07 -8.12
CA TYR A 51 -16.70 9.37 -7.12
C TYR A 51 -18.11 9.15 -7.66
N GLU A 52 -18.31 9.38 -8.95
CA GLU A 52 -19.55 9.07 -9.65
C GLU A 52 -19.87 7.57 -9.61
N ALA A 53 -18.85 6.72 -9.81
CA ALA A 53 -19.03 5.27 -9.69
C ALA A 53 -19.23 4.81 -8.24
N ARG A 54 -18.62 5.51 -7.26
CA ARG A 54 -18.83 5.24 -5.83
C ARG A 54 -20.27 5.50 -5.39
N ALA A 55 -20.99 6.42 -6.03
CA ALA A 55 -22.40 6.67 -5.77
C ALA A 55 -23.29 5.43 -6.06
N TYR A 56 -22.89 4.57 -7.00
CA TYR A 56 -23.53 3.27 -7.28
C TYR A 56 -23.05 2.14 -6.38
N GLY A 57 -22.23 2.44 -5.37
CA GLY A 57 -21.70 1.46 -4.44
C GLY A 57 -20.53 0.65 -4.97
N VAL A 58 -19.87 1.08 -6.07
CA VAL A 58 -18.61 0.49 -6.53
C VAL A 58 -17.47 0.90 -5.61
N ARG A 59 -16.55 -0.03 -5.31
CA ARG A 59 -15.40 0.20 -4.42
C ARG A 59 -14.19 -0.58 -4.91
N SER A 60 -12.99 -0.15 -4.52
CA SER A 60 -11.75 -0.88 -4.74
C SER A 60 -11.83 -2.31 -4.16
N ALA A 61 -11.13 -3.24 -4.76
CA ALA A 61 -11.15 -4.68 -4.48
C ALA A 61 -12.49 -5.40 -4.77
N MET A 62 -13.52 -4.70 -5.28
CA MET A 62 -14.78 -5.33 -5.72
C MET A 62 -14.54 -6.15 -6.99
N PRO A 63 -15.11 -7.37 -7.11
CA PRO A 63 -15.09 -8.11 -8.39
C PRO A 63 -15.71 -7.29 -9.52
N MET A 64 -15.05 -7.26 -10.68
CA MET A 64 -15.53 -6.49 -11.86
C MET A 64 -16.94 -6.89 -12.30
N ALA A 65 -17.27 -8.19 -12.20
CA ALA A 65 -18.63 -8.68 -12.47
C ALA A 65 -19.68 -8.04 -11.55
N MET A 66 -19.35 -7.83 -10.28
CA MET A 66 -20.22 -7.16 -9.32
C MET A 66 -20.30 -5.65 -9.60
N ALA A 67 -19.16 -5.03 -9.94
CA ALA A 67 -19.12 -3.60 -10.32
C ALA A 67 -20.02 -3.33 -11.54
N ARG A 68 -19.99 -4.20 -12.57
CA ARG A 68 -20.87 -4.11 -13.75
C ARG A 68 -22.35 -4.21 -13.38
N LYS A 69 -22.71 -5.09 -12.44
CA LYS A 69 -24.10 -5.21 -11.97
C LYS A 69 -24.56 -3.96 -11.20
N LYS A 70 -23.66 -3.36 -10.40
CA LYS A 70 -23.98 -2.17 -9.60
C LYS A 70 -24.02 -0.88 -10.43
N CYS A 71 -23.18 -0.79 -11.45
CA CYS A 71 -23.07 0.39 -12.31
C CYS A 71 -23.02 -0.04 -13.79
N PRO A 72 -24.17 -0.46 -14.39
CA PRO A 72 -24.23 -0.93 -15.77
C PRO A 72 -23.77 0.12 -16.79
N GLN A 73 -24.01 1.40 -16.52
CA GLN A 73 -23.59 2.54 -17.34
C GLN A 73 -22.14 2.96 -17.09
N GLY A 74 -21.41 2.26 -16.21
CA GLY A 74 -20.02 2.54 -15.87
C GLY A 74 -19.08 2.33 -17.06
N ILE A 75 -18.07 3.19 -17.15
CA ILE A 75 -17.00 3.08 -18.14
C ILE A 75 -15.85 2.30 -17.52
N PHE A 76 -15.64 1.08 -18.01
CA PHE A 76 -14.68 0.13 -17.50
C PHE A 76 -13.37 0.21 -18.29
N LEU A 77 -12.29 0.59 -17.64
CA LEU A 77 -10.99 0.83 -18.25
C LEU A 77 -9.91 -0.10 -17.68
N PRO A 78 -8.92 -0.48 -18.49
CA PRO A 78 -7.77 -1.20 -17.99
C PRO A 78 -6.86 -0.31 -17.16
N VAL A 79 -6.03 -0.95 -16.34
CA VAL A 79 -4.96 -0.26 -15.61
C VAL A 79 -3.85 0.17 -16.59
N ARG A 80 -3.36 1.40 -16.45
CA ARG A 80 -2.22 1.97 -17.20
C ARG A 80 -1.11 2.38 -16.22
N TYR A 81 -0.43 1.40 -15.63
CA TYR A 81 0.53 1.64 -14.54
C TYR A 81 1.60 2.68 -14.87
N GLU A 82 2.18 2.65 -16.06
CA GLU A 82 3.21 3.61 -16.47
C GLU A 82 2.69 5.05 -16.39
N ARG A 83 1.47 5.27 -16.91
CA ARG A 83 0.84 6.59 -16.86
C ARG A 83 0.59 7.08 -15.42
N TYR A 84 0.19 6.16 -14.54
CA TYR A 84 -0.01 6.50 -13.13
C TYR A 84 1.32 6.77 -12.41
N ARG A 85 2.39 6.05 -12.73
CA ARG A 85 3.73 6.32 -12.22
C ARG A 85 4.26 7.69 -12.65
N GLU A 86 4.06 8.08 -13.92
CA GLU A 86 4.40 9.42 -14.42
C GLU A 86 3.69 10.51 -13.60
N LYS A 87 2.38 10.39 -13.42
CA LYS A 87 1.58 11.36 -12.65
C LYS A 87 1.96 11.38 -11.17
N SER A 88 2.21 10.23 -10.58
CA SER A 88 2.74 10.15 -9.21
C SER A 88 4.09 10.86 -9.07
N ALA A 89 4.99 10.70 -10.05
CA ALA A 89 6.29 11.37 -10.05
C ALA A 89 6.18 12.90 -10.21
N GLU A 90 5.19 13.40 -10.99
CA GLU A 90 4.89 14.84 -11.08
C GLU A 90 4.49 15.39 -9.71
N VAL A 91 3.55 14.71 -9.02
CA VAL A 91 3.10 15.09 -7.67
C VAL A 91 4.24 15.03 -6.66
N ARG A 92 5.09 13.99 -6.73
CA ARG A 92 6.25 13.85 -5.85
C ARG A 92 7.21 15.04 -5.94
N ARG A 93 7.50 15.53 -7.15
CA ARG A 93 8.36 16.72 -7.34
C ARG A 93 7.80 17.96 -6.66
N ILE A 94 6.47 18.10 -6.59
CA ILE A 94 5.84 19.25 -5.94
C ILE A 94 6.05 19.19 -4.44
N TYR A 95 5.70 18.09 -3.76
CA TYR A 95 5.80 18.05 -2.30
C TYR A 95 7.23 17.90 -1.80
N ALA A 96 8.14 17.28 -2.57
CA ALA A 96 9.56 17.20 -2.23
C ALA A 96 10.26 18.56 -2.19
N ALA A 97 9.70 19.59 -2.83
CA ALA A 97 10.19 20.96 -2.73
C ALA A 97 9.93 21.61 -1.37
N TYR A 98 9.09 21.01 -0.51
CA TYR A 98 8.71 21.57 0.78
C TYR A 98 9.30 20.81 1.97
N SER A 99 9.68 19.56 1.80
CA SER A 99 10.33 18.75 2.82
C SER A 99 11.14 17.63 2.16
N ASP A 100 12.34 17.40 2.65
CA ASP A 100 13.17 16.25 2.34
C ASP A 100 12.76 15.00 3.15
N ARG A 101 11.98 15.20 4.23
CA ARG A 101 11.48 14.14 5.13
C ARG A 101 10.06 13.74 4.73
N TYR A 102 9.96 12.79 3.78
CA TYR A 102 8.67 12.24 3.36
C TYR A 102 8.73 10.71 3.19
N GLU A 103 7.60 10.07 3.40
CA GLU A 103 7.41 8.63 3.22
C GLU A 103 6.27 8.40 2.23
N THR A 104 6.59 7.84 1.08
CA THR A 104 5.58 7.46 0.09
C THR A 104 4.89 6.16 0.47
N VAL A 105 3.57 6.11 0.30
CA VAL A 105 2.76 4.91 0.49
C VAL A 105 2.05 4.61 -0.84
N GLY A 106 2.65 3.72 -1.61
CA GLY A 106 2.16 3.45 -2.97
C GLY A 106 2.42 4.62 -3.94
N LEU A 107 1.47 4.84 -4.87
CA LEU A 107 1.56 5.87 -5.90
C LEU A 107 0.81 7.15 -5.57
N ASP A 108 -0.13 7.11 -4.63
CA ASP A 108 -1.13 8.14 -4.40
C ASP A 108 -1.14 8.71 -2.98
N GLU A 109 -0.42 8.10 -2.05
CA GLU A 109 -0.34 8.56 -0.66
C GLU A 109 1.10 8.95 -0.26
N VAL A 110 1.21 9.97 0.60
CA VAL A 110 2.48 10.39 1.19
C VAL A 110 2.28 10.97 2.58
N TYR A 111 3.23 10.70 3.46
CA TYR A 111 3.41 11.44 4.71
C TYR A 111 4.58 12.40 4.56
N LEU A 112 4.40 13.68 4.94
CA LEU A 112 5.45 14.68 5.00
C LEU A 112 5.63 15.18 6.44
N ASP A 113 6.87 15.27 6.89
CA ASP A 113 7.22 16.01 8.10
C ASP A 113 7.45 17.48 7.74
N VAL A 114 6.58 18.32 8.20
CA VAL A 114 6.64 19.78 8.01
C VAL A 114 6.85 20.52 9.34
N SER A 115 7.44 19.83 10.31
CA SER A 115 7.68 20.37 11.67
C SER A 115 8.60 21.58 11.68
N HIS A 116 9.48 21.71 10.70
CA HIS A 116 10.41 22.83 10.56
C HIS A 116 9.75 24.15 10.15
N TYR A 117 8.48 24.12 9.70
CA TYR A 117 7.72 25.36 9.48
C TYR A 117 7.01 25.79 10.75
N ASP A 118 7.07 27.06 11.12
CA ASP A 118 6.33 27.60 12.27
C ASP A 118 4.83 27.40 12.11
N ASN A 119 4.32 27.64 10.92
CA ASN A 119 2.93 27.39 10.57
C ASN A 119 2.82 26.46 9.34
N ALA A 120 2.42 25.22 9.57
CA ALA A 120 2.27 24.22 8.53
C ALA A 120 0.99 24.40 7.67
N VAL A 121 0.00 25.17 8.12
CA VAL A 121 -1.30 25.32 7.42
C VAL A 121 -1.16 25.99 6.06
N PRO A 122 -0.48 27.15 5.92
CA PRO A 122 -0.23 27.77 4.61
C PRO A 122 0.54 26.85 3.67
N ILE A 123 1.55 26.13 4.18
CA ILE A 123 2.37 25.19 3.40
C ILE A 123 1.52 24.05 2.85
N ALA A 124 0.71 23.42 3.69
CA ALA A 124 -0.19 22.34 3.28
C ALA A 124 -1.20 22.79 2.20
N ARG A 125 -1.75 24.00 2.35
CA ARG A 125 -2.66 24.60 1.35
C ARG A 125 -1.95 24.90 0.03
N GLU A 126 -0.72 25.40 0.11
CA GLU A 126 0.08 25.71 -1.08
C GLU A 126 0.46 24.44 -1.83
N ILE A 127 0.90 23.37 -1.17
CA ILE A 127 1.17 22.08 -1.80
C ILE A 127 -0.09 21.57 -2.51
N LYS A 128 -1.25 21.54 -1.82
CA LYS A 128 -2.52 21.12 -2.38
C LYS A 128 -2.91 21.95 -3.63
N ARG A 129 -2.79 23.27 -3.55
CA ARG A 129 -3.06 24.19 -4.67
C ARG A 129 -2.13 23.91 -5.87
N ARG A 130 -0.84 23.71 -5.61
CA ARG A 130 0.15 23.42 -6.65
C ARG A 130 -0.13 22.06 -7.32
N ILE A 131 -0.43 21.02 -6.54
CA ILE A 131 -0.81 19.71 -7.11
C ILE A 131 -1.96 19.90 -8.11
N GLN A 132 -3.01 20.60 -7.74
CA GLN A 132 -4.14 20.83 -8.61
C GLN A 132 -3.77 21.68 -9.84
N ALA A 133 -3.03 22.77 -9.66
CA ALA A 133 -2.67 23.70 -10.74
C ALA A 133 -1.69 23.07 -11.75
N GLU A 134 -0.71 22.30 -11.27
CA GLU A 134 0.38 21.77 -12.10
C GLU A 134 0.04 20.40 -12.71
N THR A 135 -0.77 19.58 -12.02
CA THR A 135 -1.08 18.21 -12.48
C THR A 135 -2.52 17.98 -12.90
N GLY A 136 -3.43 18.89 -12.54
CA GLY A 136 -4.87 18.74 -12.74
C GLY A 136 -5.55 17.75 -11.77
N LEU A 137 -4.80 17.14 -10.83
CA LEU A 137 -5.31 16.21 -9.85
C LEU A 137 -5.72 16.91 -8.56
N THR A 138 -6.75 16.39 -7.88
CA THR A 138 -7.08 16.81 -6.51
C THR A 138 -6.49 15.83 -5.50
N CYS A 139 -6.19 16.34 -4.31
CA CYS A 139 -5.78 15.52 -3.18
C CYS A 139 -6.50 15.93 -1.91
N SER A 140 -6.77 14.96 -1.05
CA SER A 140 -7.25 15.17 0.30
C SER A 140 -6.08 15.22 1.27
N VAL A 141 -6.05 16.24 2.12
CA VAL A 141 -4.93 16.56 3.02
C VAL A 141 -5.40 16.52 4.47
N GLY A 142 -4.68 15.77 5.29
CA GLY A 142 -4.78 15.76 6.74
C GLY A 142 -3.53 16.31 7.39
N LEU A 143 -3.67 17.27 8.29
CA LEU A 143 -2.58 17.80 9.11
C LEU A 143 -2.80 17.43 10.57
N SER A 144 -1.81 16.80 11.19
CA SER A 144 -1.87 16.46 12.62
C SER A 144 -0.46 16.33 13.22
N TYR A 145 -0.38 15.91 14.47
CA TYR A 145 0.88 15.74 15.19
C TYR A 145 1.46 14.32 15.12
N ASN A 146 0.81 13.40 14.44
CA ASN A 146 1.33 12.07 14.14
C ASN A 146 0.71 11.47 12.86
N LYS A 147 1.30 10.38 12.37
CA LYS A 147 0.89 9.72 11.11
C LYS A 147 -0.54 9.19 11.14
N SER A 148 -0.95 8.56 12.26
CA SER A 148 -2.28 7.95 12.36
C SER A 148 -3.39 8.98 12.25
N LEU A 149 -3.27 10.08 12.96
CA LEU A 149 -4.26 11.16 12.95
C LEU A 149 -4.23 11.96 11.65
N ALA A 150 -3.05 12.17 11.06
CA ALA A 150 -2.94 12.81 9.75
C ALA A 150 -3.68 12.00 8.67
N LYS A 151 -3.54 10.66 8.68
CA LYS A 151 -4.28 9.80 7.76
C LYS A 151 -5.78 9.83 8.03
N ILE A 152 -6.22 9.72 9.26
CA ILE A 152 -7.65 9.84 9.61
C ILE A 152 -8.19 11.19 9.13
N ALA A 153 -7.47 12.29 9.37
CA ALA A 153 -7.88 13.62 8.95
C ALA A 153 -8.08 13.72 7.43
N SER A 154 -7.17 13.15 6.62
CA SER A 154 -7.30 13.18 5.16
C SER A 154 -8.53 12.41 4.66
N ASP A 155 -9.00 11.40 5.39
CA ASP A 155 -10.15 10.57 5.00
C ASP A 155 -11.51 11.15 5.41
N LEU A 156 -11.58 12.05 6.42
CA LEU A 156 -12.83 12.51 7.04
C LEU A 156 -13.80 13.20 6.10
N LYS A 157 -13.30 13.94 5.11
CA LYS A 157 -14.14 14.79 4.24
C LYS A 157 -13.80 14.65 2.76
N LYS A 158 -13.23 13.48 2.33
CA LYS A 158 -12.97 13.20 0.91
C LYS A 158 -14.22 13.39 0.05
N PRO A 159 -14.07 13.89 -1.20
CA PRO A 159 -12.84 14.30 -1.89
C PRO A 159 -12.43 15.76 -1.62
N ASP A 160 -11.23 16.11 -2.10
CA ASP A 160 -10.66 17.46 -2.11
C ASP A 160 -10.61 18.11 -0.72
N ALA A 161 -10.48 17.27 0.30
CA ALA A 161 -10.53 17.67 1.70
C ALA A 161 -9.27 18.40 2.17
N PHE A 162 -9.45 19.24 3.20
CA PHE A 162 -8.38 19.78 4.01
C PHE A 162 -8.85 19.77 5.47
N VAL A 163 -8.29 18.87 6.28
CA VAL A 163 -8.70 18.69 7.68
C VAL A 163 -7.49 18.74 8.61
N ILE A 164 -7.65 19.44 9.73
CA ILE A 164 -6.64 19.54 10.77
C ILE A 164 -7.18 18.86 12.03
N ILE A 165 -6.40 17.97 12.63
CA ILE A 165 -6.68 17.41 13.95
C ILE A 165 -5.58 17.88 14.90
N ARG A 166 -5.95 18.73 15.86
CA ARG A 166 -5.06 19.22 16.91
C ARG A 166 -5.07 18.29 18.13
N PRO A 167 -4.01 18.31 18.99
CA PRO A 167 -3.94 17.43 20.14
C PRO A 167 -5.17 17.52 21.05
N GLU A 168 -5.65 18.74 21.34
CA GLU A 168 -6.79 19.00 22.21
C GLU A 168 -8.13 18.52 21.65
N GLN A 169 -8.23 18.29 20.33
CA GLN A 169 -9.44 17.84 19.63
C GLN A 169 -9.41 16.35 19.30
N ALA A 170 -8.27 15.69 19.42
CA ALA A 170 -8.04 14.37 18.87
C ALA A 170 -9.01 13.31 19.43
N LEU A 171 -9.16 13.22 20.73
CA LEU A 171 -10.04 12.24 21.35
C LEU A 171 -11.53 12.51 21.06
N GLU A 172 -11.90 13.78 21.00
CA GLU A 172 -13.29 14.18 20.69
C GLU A 172 -13.64 13.79 19.24
N ILE A 173 -12.72 13.96 18.29
CA ILE A 173 -12.92 13.54 16.90
C ILE A 173 -12.92 12.01 16.78
N LEU A 174 -12.00 11.34 17.46
CA LEU A 174 -11.85 9.88 17.37
C LEU A 174 -13.05 9.14 17.93
N LYS A 175 -13.66 9.61 19.03
CA LYS A 175 -14.67 8.85 19.79
C LYS A 175 -15.82 8.33 18.93
N ASP A 176 -16.32 9.15 18.02
CA ASP A 176 -17.52 8.87 17.22
C ASP A 176 -17.19 8.19 15.87
N LEU A 177 -15.90 8.06 15.54
CA LEU A 177 -15.50 7.39 14.32
C LEU A 177 -15.72 5.87 14.42
N PRO A 178 -16.14 5.21 13.32
CA PRO A 178 -16.20 3.76 13.28
C PRO A 178 -14.82 3.17 13.56
N VAL A 179 -14.76 2.07 14.27
CA VAL A 179 -13.50 1.41 14.65
C VAL A 179 -12.63 1.05 13.42
N GLY A 180 -13.27 0.86 12.27
CA GLY A 180 -12.60 0.65 10.99
C GLY A 180 -11.81 1.85 10.45
N ALA A 181 -11.96 3.05 11.03
CA ALA A 181 -11.13 4.20 10.71
C ALA A 181 -9.68 4.05 11.22
N LEU A 182 -9.47 3.16 12.20
CA LEU A 182 -8.12 2.82 12.66
C LEU A 182 -7.41 1.99 11.60
N HIS A 183 -6.32 2.53 11.07
CA HIS A 183 -5.51 1.82 10.07
C HIS A 183 -5.05 0.45 10.59
N GLY A 184 -5.39 -0.60 9.85
CA GLY A 184 -5.13 -2.01 10.19
C GLY A 184 -6.35 -2.77 10.72
N ILE A 185 -7.49 -2.10 10.94
CA ILE A 185 -8.76 -2.77 11.27
C ILE A 185 -9.57 -2.98 9.98
N GLY A 186 -9.31 -4.09 9.29
CA GLY A 186 -10.06 -4.51 8.09
C GLY A 186 -11.41 -5.16 8.44
N LYS A 187 -12.21 -5.49 7.41
CA LYS A 187 -13.58 -6.03 7.56
C LYS A 187 -13.68 -7.21 8.52
N LYS A 188 -12.79 -8.23 8.39
CA LYS A 188 -12.79 -9.39 9.31
C LYS A 188 -12.56 -9.01 10.76
N SER A 189 -11.72 -8.00 11.02
CA SER A 189 -11.48 -7.48 12.36
C SER A 189 -12.68 -6.71 12.87
N GLN A 190 -13.34 -5.91 12.01
CA GLN A 190 -14.57 -5.21 12.35
C GLN A 190 -15.70 -6.19 12.71
N GLU A 191 -15.90 -7.26 11.94
CA GLU A 191 -16.89 -8.32 12.22
C GLU A 191 -16.61 -9.00 13.57
N ARG A 192 -15.33 -9.25 13.90
CA ARG A 192 -14.92 -9.81 15.19
C ARG A 192 -15.16 -8.85 16.35
N LEU A 193 -14.93 -7.55 16.16
CA LEU A 193 -15.20 -6.52 17.14
C LEU A 193 -16.70 -6.31 17.34
N ALA A 194 -17.50 -6.35 16.27
CA ALA A 194 -18.96 -6.23 16.32
C ALA A 194 -19.61 -7.32 17.19
N LYS A 195 -19.06 -8.56 17.21
CA LYS A 195 -19.50 -9.63 18.12
C LYS A 195 -19.28 -9.30 19.60
N LYS A 196 -18.51 -8.27 19.91
CA LYS A 196 -18.26 -7.73 21.25
C LYS A 196 -18.91 -6.35 21.45
N GLU A 197 -19.83 -5.98 20.56
CA GLU A 197 -20.52 -4.68 20.57
C GLU A 197 -19.54 -3.49 20.51
N ILE A 198 -18.45 -3.63 19.73
CA ILE A 198 -17.45 -2.60 19.51
C ILE A 198 -17.58 -2.13 18.06
N PHE A 199 -18.18 -0.96 17.87
CA PHE A 199 -18.47 -0.35 16.57
C PHE A 199 -17.69 0.94 16.36
N THR A 200 -17.48 1.71 17.43
CA THR A 200 -16.78 2.99 17.41
C THR A 200 -15.41 2.90 18.06
N ILE A 201 -14.59 3.93 17.87
CA ILE A 201 -13.30 4.02 18.56
C ILE A 201 -13.52 4.20 20.08
N SER A 202 -14.55 4.90 20.52
CA SER A 202 -14.87 4.99 21.96
C SER A 202 -15.29 3.65 22.56
N ASP A 203 -15.99 2.80 21.81
CA ASP A 203 -16.23 1.42 22.26
C ASP A 203 -14.92 0.64 22.41
N PHE A 204 -13.97 0.84 21.49
CA PHE A 204 -12.68 0.18 21.55
C PHE A 204 -11.84 0.62 22.77
N TRP A 205 -12.05 1.81 23.31
CA TRP A 205 -11.37 2.28 24.52
C TRP A 205 -11.73 1.46 25.78
N ARG A 206 -12.85 0.73 25.77
CA ARG A 206 -13.26 -0.15 26.88
C ARG A 206 -12.34 -1.37 27.03
N LEU A 207 -11.61 -1.72 25.97
CA LEU A 207 -10.68 -2.84 25.98
C LEU A 207 -9.37 -2.46 26.69
N SER A 208 -8.89 -3.38 27.53
CA SER A 208 -7.53 -3.31 28.10
C SER A 208 -6.49 -3.56 27.02
N LEU A 209 -5.24 -3.13 27.27
CA LEU A 209 -4.12 -3.42 26.38
C LEU A 209 -3.95 -4.94 26.16
N GLU A 210 -4.10 -5.73 27.23
CA GLU A 210 -3.97 -7.19 27.17
C GLU A 210 -5.01 -7.83 26.27
N GLU A 211 -6.27 -7.36 26.35
CA GLU A 211 -7.36 -7.83 25.49
C GLU A 211 -7.09 -7.49 24.02
N VAL A 212 -6.64 -6.28 23.73
CA VAL A 212 -6.29 -5.86 22.36
C VAL A 212 -5.12 -6.67 21.82
N VAL A 213 -4.07 -6.90 22.62
CA VAL A 213 -2.93 -7.74 22.23
C VAL A 213 -3.36 -9.19 22.00
N ARG A 214 -4.23 -9.74 22.83
CA ARG A 214 -4.79 -11.09 22.63
C ARG A 214 -5.57 -11.19 21.32
N MET A 215 -6.27 -10.14 20.93
CA MET A 215 -7.07 -10.10 19.70
C MET A 215 -6.23 -9.88 18.43
N PHE A 216 -5.19 -9.06 18.50
CA PHE A 216 -4.46 -8.56 17.33
C PHE A 216 -2.97 -8.90 17.33
N GLY A 217 -2.48 -9.70 18.31
CA GLY A 217 -1.07 -10.03 18.45
C GLY A 217 -0.20 -8.80 18.69
N LYS A 218 1.03 -8.82 18.21
CA LYS A 218 1.98 -7.69 18.38
C LYS A 218 1.43 -6.35 17.86
N PHE A 219 0.59 -6.39 16.83
CA PHE A 219 -0.04 -5.20 16.27
C PHE A 219 -1.06 -4.55 17.22
N GLY A 220 -1.58 -5.32 18.18
CA GLY A 220 -2.51 -4.82 19.21
C GLY A 220 -1.96 -3.66 20.02
N HIS A 221 -0.64 -3.65 20.34
CA HIS A 221 0.00 -2.50 21.00
C HIS A 221 -0.22 -1.22 20.19
N ALA A 222 0.12 -1.23 18.92
CA ALA A 222 -0.04 -0.06 18.08
C ALA A 222 -1.51 0.39 17.95
N LEU A 223 -2.44 -0.55 17.83
CA LEU A 223 -3.87 -0.23 17.77
C LEU A 223 -4.39 0.42 19.04
N TYR A 224 -3.98 -0.10 20.21
CA TYR A 224 -4.40 0.43 21.51
C TYR A 224 -4.02 1.91 21.68
N TYR A 225 -2.79 2.27 21.33
CA TYR A 225 -2.30 3.64 21.42
C TYR A 225 -2.88 4.54 20.32
N ARG A 226 -2.96 4.06 19.08
CA ARG A 226 -3.56 4.83 17.98
C ARG A 226 -5.02 5.17 18.21
N ALA A 227 -5.79 4.25 18.79
CA ALA A 227 -7.17 4.52 19.19
C ALA A 227 -7.27 5.67 20.21
N ARG A 228 -6.20 5.97 20.93
CA ARG A 228 -6.09 7.05 21.91
C ARG A 228 -5.31 8.27 21.40
N GLY A 229 -5.16 8.37 20.07
CA GLY A 229 -4.50 9.49 19.41
C GLY A 229 -2.96 9.49 19.51
N GLN A 230 -2.35 8.38 19.92
CA GLN A 230 -0.90 8.24 20.08
C GLN A 230 -0.30 7.37 18.97
N ASP A 231 0.73 7.86 18.29
CA ASP A 231 1.44 7.11 17.26
C ASP A 231 2.86 7.66 17.14
N ASP A 232 3.83 6.92 17.66
CA ASP A 232 5.23 7.35 17.75
C ASP A 232 6.06 7.01 16.50
N ARG A 233 5.43 6.49 15.44
CA ARG A 233 6.13 6.15 14.20
C ARG A 233 6.74 7.40 13.57
N GLU A 234 8.02 7.26 13.20
CA GLU A 234 8.73 8.26 12.42
C GLU A 234 8.40 8.14 10.91
N ILE A 235 8.77 9.19 10.17
CA ILE A 235 8.81 9.16 8.71
C ILE A 235 9.99 8.26 8.28
N VAL A 236 9.71 7.27 7.46
CA VAL A 236 10.72 6.35 6.90
C VAL A 236 10.89 6.69 5.43
N MET A 237 11.98 7.39 5.09
CA MET A 237 12.21 7.91 3.75
C MET A 237 12.51 6.80 2.74
N ASP A 238 13.48 5.97 3.04
CA ASP A 238 13.94 4.91 2.15
C ASP A 238 13.75 3.54 2.80
N ARG A 239 12.71 2.85 2.37
CA ARG A 239 12.48 1.49 2.80
C ARG A 239 12.85 0.55 1.68
N ALA A 240 13.98 -0.14 1.81
CA ALA A 240 14.32 -1.22 0.89
C ALA A 240 13.19 -2.26 0.85
N PRO A 241 12.76 -2.70 -0.34
CA PRO A 241 11.77 -3.75 -0.47
C PRO A 241 12.24 -5.04 0.23
N LYS A 242 11.36 -5.65 1.00
CA LYS A 242 11.65 -6.94 1.65
C LYS A 242 11.40 -8.14 0.75
N SER A 243 10.64 -7.94 -0.31
CA SER A 243 10.28 -8.95 -1.30
C SER A 243 9.87 -8.32 -2.61
N HIS A 244 10.15 -9.00 -3.71
CA HIS A 244 9.64 -8.70 -5.05
C HIS A 244 8.82 -9.90 -5.51
N SER A 245 7.60 -9.67 -5.96
CA SER A 245 6.73 -10.76 -6.37
C SER A 245 5.77 -10.36 -7.49
N ARG A 246 5.45 -11.33 -8.33
CA ARG A 246 4.42 -11.23 -9.36
C ARG A 246 3.40 -12.33 -9.15
N GLU A 247 2.13 -12.00 -9.34
CA GLU A 247 1.06 -12.99 -9.31
C GLU A 247 0.02 -12.68 -10.38
N THR A 248 -0.56 -13.73 -10.96
CA THR A 248 -1.63 -13.61 -11.93
C THR A 248 -2.82 -14.50 -11.57
N THR A 249 -4.02 -13.93 -11.68
CA THR A 249 -5.25 -14.69 -11.59
C THR A 249 -5.58 -15.21 -12.99
N LEU A 250 -5.60 -16.52 -13.15
CA LEU A 250 -5.84 -17.19 -14.42
C LEU A 250 -7.28 -16.97 -14.92
N PRO A 251 -7.50 -16.81 -16.23
CA PRO A 251 -8.85 -16.70 -16.81
C PRO A 251 -9.74 -17.89 -16.47
N GLU A 252 -9.16 -19.09 -16.52
CA GLU A 252 -9.76 -20.37 -16.15
C GLU A 252 -8.86 -21.12 -15.17
N ASN A 253 -9.39 -22.12 -14.49
CA ASN A 253 -8.57 -22.93 -13.60
C ASN A 253 -7.70 -23.89 -14.41
N LEU A 254 -6.44 -24.05 -14.02
CA LEU A 254 -5.53 -25.06 -14.56
C LEU A 254 -5.50 -26.27 -13.64
N PHE A 255 -5.47 -27.46 -14.22
CA PHE A 255 -5.49 -28.76 -13.52
C PHE A 255 -4.21 -29.56 -13.74
N GLU A 256 -3.40 -29.16 -14.73
CA GLU A 256 -2.18 -29.84 -15.11
C GLU A 256 -0.97 -29.11 -14.57
N ARG A 257 -0.03 -29.87 -13.98
CA ARG A 257 1.20 -29.33 -13.42
C ARG A 257 1.97 -28.48 -14.44
N GLU A 258 2.13 -28.99 -15.65
CA GLU A 258 2.95 -28.32 -16.68
C GLU A 258 2.32 -26.99 -17.13
N ALA A 259 1.02 -26.92 -17.25
CA ALA A 259 0.34 -25.66 -17.56
C ALA A 259 0.54 -24.59 -16.46
N VAL A 260 0.59 -25.02 -15.19
CA VAL A 260 0.90 -24.11 -14.06
C VAL A 260 2.38 -23.75 -14.05
N ALA A 261 3.26 -24.69 -14.39
CA ALA A 261 4.71 -24.46 -14.47
C ALA A 261 5.07 -23.43 -15.54
N GLU A 262 4.43 -23.46 -16.70
CA GLU A 262 4.62 -22.46 -17.76
C GLU A 262 4.34 -21.04 -17.25
N VAL A 263 3.19 -20.83 -16.62
CA VAL A 263 2.85 -19.53 -16.01
C VAL A 263 3.84 -19.14 -14.91
N ALA A 264 4.26 -20.09 -14.08
CA ALA A 264 5.20 -19.82 -13.00
C ALA A 264 6.59 -19.42 -13.53
N ARG A 265 7.08 -20.03 -14.61
CA ARG A 265 8.36 -19.66 -15.28
C ARG A 265 8.29 -18.26 -15.88
N GLU A 266 7.17 -17.88 -16.51
CA GLU A 266 6.98 -16.52 -17.02
C GLU A 266 7.07 -15.48 -15.88
N LEU A 267 6.35 -15.73 -14.77
CA LEU A 267 6.39 -14.86 -13.60
C LEU A 267 7.78 -14.81 -12.95
N LEU A 268 8.50 -15.94 -12.90
CA LEU A 268 9.87 -15.98 -12.41
C LEU A 268 10.78 -15.07 -13.24
N ALA A 269 10.70 -15.18 -14.57
CA ALA A 269 11.50 -14.34 -15.47
C ALA A 269 11.18 -12.84 -15.33
N GLU A 270 9.92 -12.49 -15.07
CA GLU A 270 9.54 -11.09 -14.78
C GLU A 270 10.19 -10.58 -13.50
N VAL A 271 10.09 -11.35 -12.41
CA VAL A 271 10.66 -10.94 -11.10
C VAL A 271 12.18 -10.91 -11.16
N GLN A 272 12.83 -11.83 -11.90
CA GLN A 272 14.28 -11.82 -12.09
C GLN A 272 14.76 -10.54 -12.79
N ARG A 273 14.02 -10.07 -13.82
CA ARG A 273 14.35 -8.80 -14.50
C ARG A 273 14.22 -7.62 -13.54
N GLU A 274 13.16 -7.58 -12.74
CA GLU A 274 12.93 -6.49 -11.77
C GLU A 274 14.04 -6.40 -10.72
N ILE A 275 14.47 -7.52 -10.14
CA ILE A 275 15.54 -7.53 -9.13
C ILE A 275 16.94 -7.25 -9.73
N ALA A 276 17.16 -7.62 -10.99
CA ALA A 276 18.42 -7.31 -11.68
C ALA A 276 18.63 -5.79 -11.83
N ASP A 277 17.56 -5.04 -12.13
CA ASP A 277 17.59 -3.59 -12.21
C ASP A 277 17.90 -2.95 -10.84
N GLU A 278 17.46 -3.55 -9.74
CA GLU A 278 17.68 -3.08 -8.38
C GLU A 278 19.01 -3.54 -7.77
N LYS A 279 19.77 -4.42 -8.47
CA LYS A 279 21.07 -4.96 -8.04
C LYS A 279 21.03 -5.66 -6.68
N VAL A 280 19.92 -6.36 -6.37
CA VAL A 280 19.75 -7.14 -5.14
C VAL A 280 19.90 -8.63 -5.42
N THR A 281 20.47 -9.37 -4.48
CA THR A 281 20.67 -10.82 -4.58
C THR A 281 19.68 -11.55 -3.65
N PRO A 282 18.68 -12.26 -4.22
CA PRO A 282 17.71 -12.99 -3.41
C PRO A 282 18.29 -14.30 -2.88
N GLN A 283 17.81 -14.72 -1.71
CA GLN A 283 18.12 -16.03 -1.13
C GLN A 283 16.89 -16.95 -1.03
N THR A 284 15.68 -16.41 -1.14
CA THR A 284 14.46 -17.21 -0.96
C THR A 284 13.52 -17.03 -2.13
N LEU A 285 13.18 -18.16 -2.78
CA LEU A 285 12.13 -18.24 -3.77
C LEU A 285 10.84 -18.76 -3.13
N THR A 286 9.72 -18.12 -3.38
CA THR A 286 8.38 -18.53 -2.93
C THR A 286 7.49 -18.78 -4.12
N LEU A 287 6.87 -19.96 -4.20
CA LEU A 287 5.76 -20.28 -5.10
C LEU A 287 4.46 -20.24 -4.31
N LYS A 288 3.48 -19.51 -4.84
CA LYS A 288 2.16 -19.29 -4.25
C LYS A 288 1.09 -19.79 -5.20
N ILE A 289 0.21 -20.63 -4.72
CA ILE A 289 -0.93 -21.17 -5.48
C ILE A 289 -2.22 -20.90 -4.71
N LYS A 290 -3.20 -20.34 -5.42
CA LYS A 290 -4.57 -20.25 -4.92
C LYS A 290 -5.46 -21.16 -5.75
N TYR A 291 -6.18 -22.03 -5.08
CA TYR A 291 -7.08 -23.01 -5.70
C TYR A 291 -8.46 -22.43 -6.07
N ALA A 292 -9.27 -23.21 -6.78
CA ALA A 292 -10.61 -22.84 -7.20
C ALA A 292 -11.54 -22.48 -6.03
N ASP A 293 -11.37 -23.13 -4.88
CA ASP A 293 -12.08 -22.88 -3.61
C ASP A 293 -11.55 -21.69 -2.83
N PHE A 294 -10.61 -20.92 -3.39
CA PHE A 294 -9.88 -19.81 -2.76
C PHE A 294 -8.89 -20.21 -1.64
N THR A 295 -8.68 -21.51 -1.40
CA THR A 295 -7.60 -21.95 -0.50
C THR A 295 -6.26 -21.49 -1.05
N LEU A 296 -5.47 -20.84 -0.21
CA LEU A 296 -4.14 -20.32 -0.54
C LEU A 296 -3.09 -21.24 0.07
N ARG A 297 -2.14 -21.65 -0.75
CA ARG A 297 -0.95 -22.39 -0.31
C ARG A 297 0.29 -21.71 -0.86
N SER A 298 1.36 -21.70 -0.06
CA SER A 298 2.68 -21.24 -0.49
C SER A 298 3.75 -22.21 -0.02
N LYS A 299 4.76 -22.38 -0.84
CA LYS A 299 5.99 -23.12 -0.53
C LYS A 299 7.16 -22.22 -0.85
N GLN A 300 8.20 -22.30 -0.06
CA GLN A 300 9.40 -21.50 -0.27
C GLN A 300 10.65 -22.33 -0.03
N ARG A 301 11.72 -21.92 -0.68
CA ARG A 301 13.07 -22.50 -0.48
C ARG A 301 14.09 -21.39 -0.37
N THR A 302 14.91 -21.48 0.66
CA THR A 302 16.07 -20.61 0.87
C THR A 302 17.31 -21.36 0.39
N THR A 303 18.17 -20.68 -0.36
CA THR A 303 19.35 -21.25 -0.99
C THR A 303 20.53 -20.28 -0.91
N GLU A 304 21.73 -20.79 -1.22
CA GLU A 304 22.94 -19.98 -1.34
C GLU A 304 22.91 -19.12 -2.61
N PRO A 305 23.68 -18.03 -2.66
CA PRO A 305 23.84 -17.21 -3.85
C PRO A 305 24.37 -18.01 -5.05
N GLY A 306 23.87 -17.68 -6.24
CA GLY A 306 24.28 -18.36 -7.50
C GLY A 306 23.47 -19.63 -7.79
N THR A 307 22.42 -19.89 -7.04
CA THR A 307 21.51 -21.03 -7.28
C THR A 307 20.73 -20.86 -8.58
N ASP A 308 20.51 -21.96 -9.29
CA ASP A 308 19.60 -22.05 -10.44
C ASP A 308 18.15 -21.98 -9.93
N TRP A 309 17.51 -20.83 -10.13
CA TRP A 309 16.14 -20.60 -9.66
C TRP A 309 15.08 -21.37 -10.45
N GLU A 310 15.35 -21.74 -11.71
CA GLU A 310 14.43 -22.58 -12.48
C GLU A 310 14.35 -23.97 -11.86
N LYS A 311 15.48 -24.55 -11.47
CA LYS A 311 15.51 -25.82 -10.77
C LYS A 311 14.79 -25.76 -9.43
N VAL A 312 14.98 -24.70 -8.66
CA VAL A 312 14.27 -24.50 -7.39
C VAL A 312 12.77 -24.38 -7.61
N LEU A 313 12.34 -23.66 -8.66
CA LEU A 313 10.93 -23.54 -9.02
C LEU A 313 10.30 -24.90 -9.35
N GLU A 314 10.98 -25.75 -10.14
CA GLU A 314 10.50 -27.11 -10.46
C GLU A 314 10.32 -27.97 -9.19
N GLU A 315 11.28 -27.91 -8.25
CA GLU A 315 11.17 -28.61 -6.97
C GLU A 315 9.99 -28.10 -6.12
N LEU A 316 9.71 -26.79 -6.15
CA LEU A 316 8.55 -26.20 -5.46
C LEU A 316 7.24 -26.62 -6.10
N LEU A 317 7.18 -26.72 -7.43
CA LEU A 317 6.00 -27.16 -8.17
C LEU A 317 5.59 -28.59 -7.81
N ASP A 318 6.55 -29.50 -7.59
CA ASP A 318 6.29 -30.89 -7.22
C ASP A 318 5.61 -31.04 -5.84
N ALA A 319 5.63 -29.99 -5.02
CA ALA A 319 5.03 -29.99 -3.69
C ALA A 319 3.54 -29.61 -3.63
N PHE A 320 2.88 -29.43 -4.82
CA PHE A 320 1.48 -29.04 -4.89
C PHE A 320 0.61 -30.11 -5.57
N ASP A 321 -0.65 -30.16 -5.14
CA ASP A 321 -1.70 -30.93 -5.79
C ASP A 321 -2.48 -30.03 -6.76
N TYR A 322 -2.59 -30.42 -8.00
CA TYR A 322 -3.25 -29.65 -9.06
C TYR A 322 -4.70 -30.07 -9.31
N THR A 323 -5.14 -31.19 -8.74
CA THR A 323 -6.48 -31.78 -8.98
C THR A 323 -7.62 -30.87 -8.52
N ALA A 324 -7.38 -30.02 -7.51
CA ALA A 324 -8.36 -29.04 -7.02
C ALA A 324 -8.53 -27.81 -7.94
N GLY A 325 -7.75 -27.73 -9.03
CA GLY A 325 -7.76 -26.62 -9.98
C GLY A 325 -7.10 -25.35 -9.44
N VAL A 326 -6.09 -24.88 -10.15
CA VAL A 326 -5.33 -23.68 -9.80
C VAL A 326 -5.98 -22.43 -10.40
N ARG A 327 -6.33 -21.50 -9.55
CA ARG A 327 -6.97 -20.22 -9.91
C ARG A 327 -5.97 -19.07 -10.07
N LEU A 328 -4.88 -19.07 -9.27
CA LEU A 328 -3.87 -18.02 -9.27
C LEU A 328 -2.51 -18.65 -9.02
N VAL A 329 -1.52 -18.16 -9.73
CA VAL A 329 -0.11 -18.47 -9.56
C VAL A 329 0.64 -17.21 -9.18
N GLY A 330 1.57 -17.29 -8.24
CA GLY A 330 2.46 -16.21 -7.84
C GLY A 330 3.86 -16.70 -7.55
N VAL A 331 4.85 -15.94 -7.97
CA VAL A 331 6.27 -16.19 -7.73
C VAL A 331 6.88 -14.95 -7.09
N GLY A 332 7.75 -15.13 -6.11
CA GLY A 332 8.38 -14.00 -5.45
C GLY A 332 9.71 -14.34 -4.80
N PHE A 333 10.59 -13.35 -4.79
CA PHE A 333 11.85 -13.36 -4.10
C PHE A 333 11.80 -12.57 -2.79
N SER A 334 12.53 -13.05 -1.80
CA SER A 334 12.71 -12.38 -0.51
C SER A 334 14.08 -12.74 0.09
N ASN A 335 14.37 -12.17 1.25
CA ASN A 335 15.62 -12.43 1.95
C ASN A 335 16.82 -11.98 1.08
N PHE A 336 16.85 -10.70 0.77
CA PHE A 336 17.92 -10.14 -0.05
C PHE A 336 19.20 -9.97 0.78
N LEU A 337 20.33 -10.39 0.18
CA LEU A 337 21.64 -9.98 0.70
C LEU A 337 21.80 -8.49 0.43
N GLU A 338 22.19 -7.75 1.44
CA GLU A 338 22.69 -6.40 1.23
C GLU A 338 23.91 -6.51 0.31
N SER A 339 23.88 -5.85 -0.84
CA SER A 339 25.07 -5.74 -1.67
C SER A 339 26.11 -5.00 -0.85
N MET A 340 27.15 -5.71 -0.40
CA MET A 340 28.35 -5.09 0.16
C MET A 340 29.08 -4.38 -0.99
N VAL A 341 28.51 -3.30 -1.52
CA VAL A 341 29.26 -2.32 -2.31
C VAL A 341 29.81 -1.32 -1.30
N GLY A 342 30.76 -1.80 -0.51
CA GLY A 342 31.70 -0.97 0.18
C GLY A 342 33.01 -1.11 -0.58
N ASP A 343 33.52 0.00 -1.09
CA ASP A 343 34.92 0.10 -1.52
C ASP A 343 35.79 -0.27 -0.31
N TYR A 344 36.15 -1.54 -0.21
CA TYR A 344 37.27 -1.94 0.63
C TYR A 344 38.53 -1.53 -0.12
N GLU A 345 38.98 -0.28 0.06
CA GLU A 345 40.39 0.01 -0.10
C GLU A 345 41.16 -0.87 0.89
N GLN A 346 41.80 -1.88 0.36
CA GLN A 346 42.73 -2.72 1.10
C GLN A 346 43.88 -1.85 1.54
N LEU A 347 43.83 -1.33 2.76
CA LEU A 347 44.97 -0.63 3.37
C LEU A 347 46.10 -1.65 3.54
N THR A 348 47.05 -1.64 2.61
CA THR A 348 48.32 -2.31 2.78
C THR A 348 49.10 -1.54 3.83
N LEU A 349 49.29 -2.15 4.99
CA LEU A 349 50.23 -1.68 6.01
C LEU A 349 51.63 -1.82 5.47
N PRO A 350 52.46 -0.74 5.49
CA PRO A 350 53.87 -0.88 5.14
C PRO A 350 54.55 -1.76 6.17
N LEU A 351 55.16 -2.86 5.72
CA LEU A 351 56.06 -3.63 6.53
C LEU A 351 57.32 -2.77 6.73
N GLU A 352 57.58 -2.34 7.96
CA GLU A 352 58.88 -1.78 8.35
C GLU A 352 59.88 -2.95 8.31
N GLU A 353 60.85 -2.87 7.38
CA GLU A 353 62.03 -3.68 7.40
C GLU A 353 62.94 -3.19 8.54
N GLY A 354 63.17 -4.06 9.55
CA GLY A 354 64.16 -3.89 10.60
C GLY A 354 65.37 -4.73 10.35
#